data_1ca074da317bd46e1a4f724eaa550880
#
_entry.id   1ca074da317bd46e1a4f724eaa550880
#
_cell.length_a   1.000
_cell.length_b   1.000
_cell.length_c   1.000
_cell.angle_alpha   90.00
_cell.angle_beta   90.00
_cell.angle_gamma   90.00
#
_symmetry.space_group_name_H-M   'P 1'
#
loop_
_entity.id
_entity.type
_entity.pdbx_description
1 polymer ?
#
loop_
_entity_poly.entity_id
_entity_poly.type
_entity_poly.pdbx_seq_one_letter_code
_entity_poly.pdbx_strand_id
1 'polypeptide(L)'
;MKKVIAAIVIVALAVVFASVGCKQKKEESANTYRIAVIPKGTTHIFWKSIHAGAVKAAEELKAAGVNVEIIWKGPLKEDDRESQIRVVEDFVTRGVSGIVLAPLDDAALRMPVKDAVDNGIPVVIIDSGLKSDDYTSFVATDNYIGGRKGGERLAEILNGKGKVIMLRYQEGSASTMNREQGFLDVLKEKYPDIEVVSANQYGGATTESAYQASENLLAPLRTADGGLTINGIFCPNESTAFAMLRALEDSDLAGKVTYVGFDSSDRLVLGLRSGKIHGLVLQDPINMGYLGVKTLVAHLQGQKVEKRIDTGSAVATPENMDDPKMKNLLEPDFKKWLNE
;
A
#
# COMPACT_ATOMS: atom_id res chain seq x y z
N MET A 1 -4.16 -31.76 81.89
CA MET A 1 -4.62 -30.48 81.36
C MET A 1 -3.50 -29.68 80.62
N LYS A 2 -2.24 -29.60 81.07
CA LYS A 2 -1.18 -28.83 80.44
C LYS A 2 -0.71 -29.35 79.07
N LYS A 3 -0.86 -30.65 78.75
CA LYS A 3 -0.47 -31.24 77.47
C LYS A 3 -1.50 -31.07 76.34
N VAL A 4 -2.77 -30.84 76.66
CA VAL A 4 -3.87 -30.65 75.72
C VAL A 4 -3.89 -29.19 75.20
N ILE A 5 -3.50 -28.23 76.04
CA ILE A 5 -3.43 -26.81 75.67
C ILE A 5 -2.28 -26.54 74.71
N ALA A 6 -1.14 -27.25 74.81
CA ALA A 6 -0.02 -27.09 73.87
C ALA A 6 -0.31 -27.60 72.44
N ALA A 7 -1.14 -28.65 72.32
CA ALA A 7 -1.52 -29.18 70.99
C ALA A 7 -2.51 -28.26 70.25
N ILE A 8 -3.42 -27.58 70.97
CA ILE A 8 -4.40 -26.65 70.37
C ILE A 8 -3.71 -25.36 69.90
N VAL A 9 -2.66 -24.86 70.54
CA VAL A 9 -1.93 -23.65 70.13
C VAL A 9 -1.10 -23.92 68.89
N ILE A 10 -0.53 -25.12 68.72
CA ILE A 10 0.28 -25.49 67.51
C ILE A 10 -0.60 -25.63 66.27
N VAL A 11 -1.85 -26.17 66.44
CA VAL A 11 -2.80 -26.29 65.31
C VAL A 11 -3.36 -24.92 64.92
N ALA A 12 -3.56 -23.99 65.82
CA ALA A 12 -4.01 -22.62 65.53
C ALA A 12 -2.94 -21.80 64.84
N LEU A 13 -1.64 -21.99 65.10
CA LEU A 13 -0.55 -21.32 64.37
C LEU A 13 -0.35 -21.89 62.95
N ALA A 14 -0.61 -23.17 62.69
CA ALA A 14 -0.51 -23.79 61.39
C ALA A 14 -1.63 -23.34 60.42
N VAL A 15 -2.80 -22.98 60.92
CA VAL A 15 -3.93 -22.50 60.13
C VAL A 15 -3.75 -21.03 59.71
N VAL A 16 -3.05 -20.21 60.51
CA VAL A 16 -2.77 -18.80 60.18
C VAL A 16 -1.68 -18.66 59.08
N PHE A 17 -0.73 -19.63 58.98
CA PHE A 17 0.25 -19.64 57.90
C PHE A 17 -0.25 -20.18 56.57
N ALA A 18 -1.37 -20.89 56.51
CA ALA A 18 -1.96 -21.40 55.29
C ALA A 18 -2.84 -20.37 54.55
N SER A 19 -3.15 -19.22 55.14
CA SER A 19 -3.97 -18.16 54.52
C SER A 19 -3.17 -16.99 53.92
N VAL A 20 -1.82 -17.02 54.00
CA VAL A 20 -0.97 -16.18 53.16
C VAL A 20 -0.68 -16.95 51.86
N GLY A 21 -1.76 -17.44 51.25
CA GLY A 21 -1.71 -17.92 49.87
C GLY A 21 -1.31 -16.78 48.98
N CYS A 22 -0.14 -16.91 48.36
CA CYS A 22 0.28 -16.11 47.22
C CYS A 22 -0.92 -15.82 46.31
N LYS A 23 -1.43 -14.61 46.38
CA LYS A 23 -2.04 -14.03 45.17
C LYS A 23 -0.92 -13.93 44.14
N GLN A 24 -0.56 -15.06 43.50
CA GLN A 24 0.00 -14.99 42.17
C GLN A 24 -1.03 -14.19 41.37
N LYS A 25 -0.71 -12.92 41.12
CA LYS A 25 -1.27 -12.24 39.96
C LYS A 25 -1.06 -13.23 38.83
N LYS A 26 -2.12 -13.90 38.37
CA LYS A 26 -2.16 -14.41 37.03
C LYS A 26 -1.79 -13.15 36.20
N GLU A 27 -0.56 -13.09 35.72
CA GLU A 27 -0.29 -12.33 34.52
C GLU A 27 -1.28 -12.93 33.52
N GLU A 28 -2.39 -12.23 33.28
CA GLU A 28 -3.18 -12.44 32.08
C GLU A 28 -2.15 -12.34 30.97
N SER A 29 -1.85 -13.47 30.33
CA SER A 29 -1.09 -13.47 29.11
C SER A 29 -1.87 -12.56 28.18
N ALA A 30 -1.37 -11.33 28.03
CA ALA A 30 -2.03 -10.34 27.19
C ALA A 30 -2.24 -11.02 25.84
N ASN A 31 -3.51 -11.23 25.45
CA ASN A 31 -3.85 -11.88 24.19
C ASN A 31 -3.11 -11.13 23.08
N THR A 32 -2.19 -11.81 22.42
CA THR A 32 -1.44 -11.25 21.30
C THR A 32 -2.34 -11.25 20.08
N TYR A 33 -2.60 -10.07 19.52
CA TYR A 33 -3.30 -9.95 18.25
C TYR A 33 -2.39 -10.41 17.12
N ARG A 34 -2.74 -11.48 16.44
CA ARG A 34 -2.05 -11.99 15.26
C ARG A 34 -2.69 -11.37 14.02
N ILE A 35 -2.02 -10.41 13.41
CA ILE A 35 -2.52 -9.64 12.27
C ILE A 35 -1.83 -10.10 10.98
N ALA A 36 -2.60 -10.66 10.06
CA ALA A 36 -2.12 -10.94 8.71
C ALA A 36 -2.11 -9.65 7.87
N VAL A 37 -0.95 -9.28 7.32
CA VAL A 37 -0.82 -8.14 6.40
C VAL A 37 -0.48 -8.70 5.03
N ILE A 38 -1.41 -8.55 4.07
CA ILE A 38 -1.39 -9.23 2.78
C ILE A 38 -1.28 -8.19 1.65
N PRO A 39 -0.09 -7.99 1.04
CA PRO A 39 0.11 -7.12 -0.11
C PRO A 39 -0.39 -7.75 -1.41
N LYS A 40 -0.44 -6.97 -2.51
CA LYS A 40 -0.64 -7.51 -3.87
C LYS A 40 0.57 -8.32 -4.34
N GLY A 41 1.77 -7.92 -3.91
CA GLY A 41 3.04 -8.58 -4.22
C GLY A 41 4.09 -8.23 -3.17
N THR A 42 5.25 -8.89 -3.21
CA THR A 42 6.30 -8.71 -2.19
C THR A 42 7.60 -8.13 -2.74
N THR A 43 7.68 -7.82 -4.05
CA THR A 43 8.93 -7.44 -4.73
C THR A 43 9.16 -5.93 -4.86
N HIS A 44 8.10 -5.11 -4.91
CA HIS A 44 8.21 -3.67 -5.10
C HIS A 44 8.49 -2.91 -3.79
N ILE A 45 9.19 -1.77 -3.89
CA ILE A 45 9.51 -0.88 -2.76
C ILE A 45 8.25 -0.36 -2.09
N PHE A 46 7.20 -0.11 -2.86
CA PHE A 46 5.90 0.28 -2.34
C PHE A 46 5.38 -0.68 -1.25
N TRP A 47 5.48 -1.98 -1.47
CA TRP A 47 5.04 -2.99 -0.50
C TRP A 47 5.96 -3.10 0.71
N LYS A 48 7.27 -2.91 0.53
CA LYS A 48 8.21 -2.81 1.66
C LYS A 48 7.86 -1.64 2.57
N SER A 49 7.45 -0.51 2.01
CA SER A 49 7.00 0.65 2.77
C SER A 49 5.74 0.36 3.60
N ILE A 50 4.77 -0.35 3.03
CA ILE A 50 3.57 -0.79 3.76
C ILE A 50 3.96 -1.74 4.89
N HIS A 51 4.87 -2.69 4.65
CA HIS A 51 5.38 -3.60 5.68
C HIS A 51 6.04 -2.83 6.83
N ALA A 52 6.92 -1.88 6.52
CA ALA A 52 7.56 -1.03 7.51
C ALA A 52 6.55 -0.25 8.36
N GLY A 53 5.49 0.28 7.73
CA GLY A 53 4.38 0.94 8.42
C GLY A 53 3.63 0.01 9.36
N ALA A 54 3.37 -1.22 8.94
CA ALA A 54 2.71 -2.23 9.78
C ALA A 54 3.57 -2.62 11.00
N VAL A 55 4.88 -2.83 10.81
CA VAL A 55 5.83 -3.10 11.90
C VAL A 55 5.91 -1.92 12.87
N LYS A 56 6.02 -0.69 12.37
CA LYS A 56 5.97 0.54 13.18
C LYS A 56 4.72 0.58 14.07
N ALA A 57 3.54 0.27 13.51
CA ALA A 57 2.31 0.25 14.28
C ALA A 57 2.33 -0.80 15.40
N ALA A 58 2.86 -2.00 15.11
CA ALA A 58 2.97 -3.07 16.10
C ALA A 58 3.93 -2.70 17.25
N GLU A 59 5.08 -2.08 16.95
CA GLU A 59 6.03 -1.63 17.97
C GLU A 59 5.45 -0.54 18.87
N GLU A 60 4.76 0.45 18.31
CA GLU A 60 4.08 1.49 19.09
C GLU A 60 2.94 0.94 19.94
N LEU A 61 2.14 -0.01 19.41
CA LEU A 61 1.10 -0.70 20.17
C LEU A 61 1.69 -1.50 21.31
N LYS A 62 2.80 -2.21 21.08
CA LYS A 62 3.52 -2.96 22.12
C LYS A 62 4.04 -2.03 23.22
N ALA A 63 4.59 -0.87 22.87
CA ALA A 63 5.01 0.14 23.84
C ALA A 63 3.83 0.69 24.67
N ALA A 64 2.62 0.68 24.10
CA ALA A 64 1.38 1.02 24.79
C ALA A 64 0.73 -0.16 25.55
N GLY A 65 1.39 -1.33 25.65
CA GLY A 65 0.92 -2.50 26.37
C GLY A 65 -0.01 -3.43 25.55
N VAL A 66 -0.13 -3.22 24.24
CA VAL A 66 -0.95 -4.05 23.35
C VAL A 66 -0.04 -4.91 22.48
N ASN A 67 -0.01 -6.21 22.72
CA ASN A 67 0.83 -7.13 21.96
C ASN A 67 0.22 -7.40 20.59
N VAL A 68 1.00 -7.14 19.53
CA VAL A 68 0.63 -7.37 18.12
C VAL A 68 1.76 -8.13 17.44
N GLU A 69 1.43 -9.21 16.77
CA GLU A 69 2.31 -9.97 15.88
C GLU A 69 1.89 -9.69 14.43
N ILE A 70 2.78 -9.13 13.63
CA ILE A 70 2.57 -8.93 12.20
C ILE A 70 3.01 -10.18 11.44
N ILE A 71 2.09 -10.75 10.67
CA ILE A 71 2.37 -11.87 9.76
C ILE A 71 2.29 -11.34 8.34
N TRP A 72 3.47 -11.01 7.79
CA TRP A 72 3.59 -10.52 6.41
C TRP A 72 3.63 -11.68 5.43
N LYS A 73 2.63 -11.82 4.57
CA LYS A 73 2.57 -12.85 3.53
C LYS A 73 1.67 -12.41 2.39
N GLY A 74 2.16 -12.55 1.16
CA GLY A 74 1.42 -12.29 -0.07
C GLY A 74 2.01 -13.07 -1.24
N PRO A 75 1.44 -12.90 -2.44
CA PRO A 75 2.04 -13.41 -3.67
C PRO A 75 3.44 -12.84 -3.89
N LEU A 76 4.29 -13.56 -4.61
CA LEU A 76 5.58 -13.02 -5.03
C LEU A 76 5.41 -11.91 -6.06
N LYS A 77 4.46 -12.08 -7.00
CA LYS A 77 4.15 -11.16 -8.09
C LYS A 77 2.72 -10.66 -8.01
N GLU A 78 2.48 -9.47 -8.50
CA GLU A 78 1.16 -8.81 -8.50
C GLU A 78 0.19 -9.34 -9.58
N ASP A 79 0.57 -10.35 -10.35
CA ASP A 79 -0.29 -11.04 -11.32
C ASP A 79 -0.85 -12.37 -10.80
N ASP A 80 -0.44 -12.83 -9.61
CA ASP A 80 -0.87 -14.10 -9.03
C ASP A 80 -2.10 -13.93 -8.11
N ARG A 81 -3.24 -13.68 -8.76
CA ARG A 81 -4.56 -13.52 -8.11
C ARG A 81 -4.95 -14.75 -7.27
N GLU A 82 -4.74 -15.94 -7.82
CA GLU A 82 -5.09 -17.18 -7.13
C GLU A 82 -4.24 -17.40 -5.87
N SER A 83 -2.95 -17.06 -5.93
CA SER A 83 -2.10 -17.13 -4.74
C SER A 83 -2.59 -16.18 -3.65
N GLN A 84 -3.04 -14.96 -4.00
CA GLN A 84 -3.57 -14.04 -2.99
C GLN A 84 -4.86 -14.59 -2.35
N ILE A 85 -5.76 -15.17 -3.13
CA ILE A 85 -6.97 -15.84 -2.61
C ILE A 85 -6.59 -16.93 -1.61
N ARG A 86 -5.71 -17.86 -1.99
CA ARG A 86 -5.23 -18.93 -1.10
C ARG A 86 -4.58 -18.40 0.18
N VAL A 87 -3.85 -17.29 0.10
CA VAL A 87 -3.24 -16.65 1.29
C VAL A 87 -4.31 -16.15 2.25
N VAL A 88 -5.39 -15.52 1.76
CA VAL A 88 -6.51 -15.09 2.60
C VAL A 88 -7.19 -16.29 3.26
N GLU A 89 -7.53 -17.33 2.48
CA GLU A 89 -8.18 -18.57 2.96
C GLU A 89 -7.33 -19.31 4.01
N ASP A 90 -6.00 -19.36 3.82
CA ASP A 90 -5.05 -19.93 4.78
C ASP A 90 -5.10 -19.19 6.12
N PHE A 91 -5.14 -17.86 6.11
CA PHE A 91 -5.24 -17.07 7.34
C PHE A 91 -6.62 -17.18 8.02
N VAL A 92 -7.69 -17.31 7.26
CA VAL A 92 -9.03 -17.62 7.79
C VAL A 92 -8.98 -18.97 8.52
N THR A 93 -8.43 -19.99 7.88
CA THR A 93 -8.28 -21.35 8.46
C THR A 93 -7.42 -21.35 9.74
N ARG A 94 -6.37 -20.53 9.79
CA ARG A 94 -5.48 -20.40 10.96
C ARG A 94 -6.08 -19.58 12.10
N GLY A 95 -7.24 -18.95 11.91
CA GLY A 95 -7.91 -18.15 12.93
C GLY A 95 -7.05 -16.97 13.39
N VAL A 96 -6.52 -16.16 12.48
CA VAL A 96 -5.83 -14.92 12.84
C VAL A 96 -6.80 -13.94 13.49
N SER A 97 -6.29 -12.97 14.27
CA SER A 97 -7.13 -11.99 14.95
C SER A 97 -7.78 -10.99 13.97
N GLY A 98 -7.14 -10.74 12.83
CA GLY A 98 -7.66 -9.89 11.78
C GLY A 98 -6.73 -9.82 10.58
N ILE A 99 -7.22 -9.26 9.49
CA ILE A 99 -6.53 -9.18 8.20
C ILE A 99 -6.45 -7.71 7.74
N VAL A 100 -5.26 -7.28 7.31
CA VAL A 100 -5.03 -6.04 6.55
C VAL A 100 -4.69 -6.47 5.14
N LEU A 101 -5.55 -6.16 4.17
CA LEU A 101 -5.48 -6.68 2.80
C LEU A 101 -5.41 -5.55 1.77
N ALA A 102 -4.44 -5.62 0.87
CA ALA A 102 -4.43 -4.87 -0.38
C ALA A 102 -4.97 -5.77 -1.52
N PRO A 103 -6.24 -5.68 -1.94
CA PRO A 103 -6.78 -6.56 -2.96
C PRO A 103 -6.07 -6.35 -4.31
N LEU A 104 -5.54 -7.41 -4.87
CA LEU A 104 -4.95 -7.42 -6.21
C LEU A 104 -6.03 -7.21 -7.27
N ASP A 105 -7.21 -7.77 -7.04
CA ASP A 105 -8.37 -7.68 -7.90
C ASP A 105 -9.63 -7.36 -7.06
N ASP A 106 -10.37 -6.34 -7.47
CA ASP A 106 -11.50 -5.76 -6.72
C ASP A 106 -12.74 -6.68 -6.68
N ALA A 107 -12.85 -7.61 -7.62
CA ALA A 107 -13.95 -8.57 -7.72
C ALA A 107 -13.57 -9.94 -7.15
N ALA A 108 -12.39 -10.47 -7.49
CA ALA A 108 -11.98 -11.81 -7.12
C ALA A 108 -11.80 -12.01 -5.61
N LEU A 109 -11.37 -10.95 -4.89
CA LEU A 109 -11.15 -11.00 -3.44
C LEU A 109 -12.44 -10.79 -2.62
N ARG A 110 -13.61 -10.57 -3.26
CA ARG A 110 -14.89 -10.35 -2.55
C ARG A 110 -15.29 -11.54 -1.68
N MET A 111 -15.30 -12.74 -2.27
CA MET A 111 -15.71 -13.94 -1.53
C MET A 111 -14.72 -14.30 -0.42
N PRO A 112 -13.39 -14.34 -0.64
CA PRO A 112 -12.43 -14.58 0.45
C PRO A 112 -12.55 -13.58 1.60
N VAL A 113 -12.80 -12.30 1.32
CA VAL A 113 -13.03 -11.28 2.36
C VAL A 113 -14.35 -11.52 3.10
N LYS A 114 -15.43 -11.83 2.38
CA LYS A 114 -16.71 -12.16 3.00
C LYS A 114 -16.58 -13.38 3.91
N ASP A 115 -15.91 -14.43 3.46
CA ASP A 115 -15.69 -15.63 4.24
C ASP A 115 -14.87 -15.34 5.52
N ALA A 116 -13.87 -14.46 5.45
CA ALA A 116 -13.14 -14.01 6.64
C ALA A 116 -14.07 -13.33 7.65
N VAL A 117 -14.90 -12.39 7.19
CA VAL A 117 -15.85 -11.65 8.04
C VAL A 117 -16.92 -12.57 8.63
N ASP A 118 -17.48 -13.48 7.84
CA ASP A 118 -18.48 -14.47 8.29
C ASP A 118 -17.90 -15.43 9.37
N ASN A 119 -16.59 -15.67 9.35
CA ASN A 119 -15.85 -16.40 10.38
C ASN A 119 -15.42 -15.52 11.57
N GLY A 120 -15.89 -14.27 11.67
CA GLY A 120 -15.58 -13.35 12.76
C GLY A 120 -14.18 -12.74 12.71
N ILE A 121 -13.49 -12.79 11.57
CA ILE A 121 -12.17 -12.20 11.37
C ILE A 121 -12.37 -10.84 10.65
N PRO A 122 -12.20 -9.69 11.34
CA PRO A 122 -12.35 -8.38 10.73
C PRO A 122 -11.26 -8.13 9.69
N VAL A 123 -11.64 -7.44 8.61
CA VAL A 123 -10.75 -7.10 7.50
C VAL A 123 -10.67 -5.60 7.33
N VAL A 124 -9.46 -5.05 7.32
CA VAL A 124 -9.18 -3.68 6.86
C VAL A 124 -8.57 -3.75 5.48
N ILE A 125 -9.24 -3.12 4.53
CA ILE A 125 -8.74 -2.99 3.15
C ILE A 125 -7.76 -1.82 3.10
N ILE A 126 -6.64 -1.98 2.38
CA ILE A 126 -5.64 -0.93 2.15
C ILE A 126 -5.33 -0.78 0.67
N ASP A 127 -4.74 0.35 0.26
CA ASP A 127 -4.26 0.66 -1.10
C ASP A 127 -5.35 0.63 -2.18
N SER A 128 -5.97 -0.51 -2.39
CA SER A 128 -6.88 -0.77 -3.51
C SER A 128 -8.26 -1.18 -3.02
N GLY A 129 -9.32 -0.64 -3.62
CA GLY A 129 -10.69 -0.92 -3.23
C GLY A 129 -11.13 -2.35 -3.53
N LEU A 130 -12.22 -2.76 -2.88
CA LEU A 130 -12.92 -4.02 -3.10
C LEU A 130 -14.36 -3.69 -3.53
N LYS A 131 -14.91 -4.42 -4.50
CA LYS A 131 -16.32 -4.32 -4.92
C LYS A 131 -17.27 -5.00 -3.92
N SER A 132 -17.11 -4.66 -2.65
CA SER A 132 -17.93 -5.12 -1.52
C SER A 132 -17.84 -4.09 -0.39
N ASP A 133 -18.81 -4.11 0.51
CA ASP A 133 -18.78 -3.36 1.78
C ASP A 133 -18.52 -4.27 2.98
N ASP A 134 -18.26 -5.56 2.75
CA ASP A 134 -18.00 -6.58 3.77
C ASP A 134 -16.58 -6.44 4.37
N TYR A 135 -16.22 -5.24 4.82
CA TYR A 135 -14.95 -4.97 5.50
C TYR A 135 -15.13 -3.90 6.58
N THR A 136 -14.21 -3.85 7.53
CA THR A 136 -14.26 -2.93 8.66
C THR A 136 -13.96 -1.48 8.24
N SER A 137 -12.86 -1.28 7.52
CA SER A 137 -12.40 0.04 7.08
C SER A 137 -11.60 -0.07 5.78
N PHE A 138 -11.51 1.03 5.03
CA PHE A 138 -10.66 1.15 3.85
C PHE A 138 -9.68 2.32 4.02
N VAL A 139 -8.38 2.02 4.11
CA VAL A 139 -7.29 2.98 4.33
C VAL A 139 -6.45 3.07 3.06
N ALA A 140 -6.53 4.15 2.33
CA ALA A 140 -5.82 4.32 1.05
C ALA A 140 -5.77 5.79 0.64
N THR A 141 -4.89 6.10 -0.29
CA THR A 141 -4.92 7.33 -1.08
C THR A 141 -6.25 7.47 -1.81
N ASP A 142 -6.76 8.69 -1.98
CA ASP A 142 -7.78 8.97 -3.00
C ASP A 142 -7.12 8.84 -4.38
N ASN A 143 -7.27 7.63 -4.95
CA ASN A 143 -6.61 7.27 -6.19
C ASN A 143 -7.14 8.05 -7.41
N TYR A 144 -8.43 8.44 -7.40
CA TYR A 144 -8.99 9.27 -8.46
C TYR A 144 -8.37 10.68 -8.44
N ILE A 145 -8.28 11.28 -7.26
CA ILE A 145 -7.60 12.58 -7.09
C ILE A 145 -6.11 12.47 -7.41
N GLY A 146 -5.47 11.35 -7.06
CA GLY A 146 -4.07 11.07 -7.46
C GLY A 146 -3.87 11.10 -8.98
N GLY A 147 -4.77 10.45 -9.72
CA GLY A 147 -4.76 10.47 -11.18
C GLY A 147 -4.96 11.88 -11.76
N ARG A 148 -5.91 12.64 -11.21
CA ARG A 148 -6.14 14.06 -11.60
C ARG A 148 -4.88 14.90 -11.40
N LYS A 149 -4.19 14.78 -10.26
CA LYS A 149 -2.92 15.48 -10.02
C LYS A 149 -1.85 15.14 -11.05
N GLY A 150 -1.76 13.87 -11.48
CA GLY A 150 -0.85 13.46 -12.55
C GLY A 150 -1.18 14.11 -13.89
N GLY A 151 -2.47 14.17 -14.24
CA GLY A 151 -2.96 14.84 -15.44
C GLY A 151 -2.75 16.37 -15.40
N GLU A 152 -3.05 17.00 -14.28
CA GLU A 152 -2.81 18.44 -14.09
C GLU A 152 -1.32 18.78 -14.24
N ARG A 153 -0.43 18.02 -13.58
CA ARG A 153 1.03 18.24 -13.72
C ARG A 153 1.51 18.08 -15.15
N LEU A 154 1.05 17.06 -15.87
CA LEU A 154 1.40 16.84 -17.27
C LEU A 154 0.91 18.01 -18.13
N ALA A 155 -0.35 18.41 -17.98
CA ALA A 155 -0.98 19.50 -18.72
C ALA A 155 -0.32 20.86 -18.46
N GLU A 156 0.05 21.16 -17.21
CA GLU A 156 0.78 22.38 -16.84
C GLU A 156 2.09 22.51 -17.61
N ILE A 157 2.91 21.44 -17.67
CA ILE A 157 4.19 21.45 -18.40
C ILE A 157 3.97 21.62 -19.88
N LEU A 158 2.93 21.02 -20.43
CA LEU A 158 2.56 21.12 -21.84
C LEU A 158 1.83 22.40 -22.20
N ASN A 159 1.63 23.33 -21.24
CA ASN A 159 0.83 24.55 -21.42
C ASN A 159 -0.58 24.28 -21.98
N GLY A 160 -1.18 23.19 -21.54
CA GLY A 160 -2.56 22.81 -21.81
C GLY A 160 -2.83 22.27 -23.21
N LYS A 161 -1.82 21.92 -24.02
CA LYS A 161 -1.99 21.44 -25.39
C LYS A 161 -0.94 20.39 -25.80
N GLY A 162 -1.29 19.53 -26.75
CA GLY A 162 -0.38 18.53 -27.31
C GLY A 162 -0.98 17.13 -27.33
N LYS A 163 -0.17 16.15 -27.67
CA LYS A 163 -0.56 14.74 -27.76
C LYS A 163 0.05 13.95 -26.64
N VAL A 164 -0.76 13.13 -25.95
CA VAL A 164 -0.30 12.34 -24.80
C VAL A 164 -0.73 10.89 -24.94
N ILE A 165 0.00 10.01 -24.24
CA ILE A 165 -0.37 8.60 -24.08
C ILE A 165 -0.39 8.24 -22.60
N MET A 166 -1.14 7.18 -22.28
CA MET A 166 -1.14 6.53 -20.99
C MET A 166 -0.87 5.03 -21.16
N LEU A 167 0.11 4.51 -20.42
CA LEU A 167 0.30 3.07 -20.27
C LEU A 167 -0.44 2.63 -19.01
N ARG A 168 -1.52 1.87 -19.16
CA ARG A 168 -2.31 1.36 -18.05
C ARG A 168 -1.59 0.22 -17.32
N TYR A 169 -2.03 -0.08 -16.11
CA TYR A 169 -1.44 -1.16 -15.33
C TYR A 169 -2.06 -2.53 -15.67
N GLN A 170 -3.16 -2.90 -15.04
CA GLN A 170 -3.91 -4.14 -15.31
C GLN A 170 -5.37 -4.01 -14.92
N GLU A 171 -6.24 -4.79 -15.55
CA GLU A 171 -7.66 -4.86 -15.15
C GLU A 171 -7.83 -5.46 -13.76
N GLY A 172 -8.90 -5.02 -13.06
CA GLY A 172 -9.24 -5.49 -11.72
C GLY A 172 -8.51 -4.77 -10.58
N SER A 173 -7.44 -4.02 -10.86
CA SER A 173 -6.76 -3.20 -9.85
C SER A 173 -7.51 -1.87 -9.65
N ALA A 174 -8.39 -1.79 -8.64
CA ALA A 174 -9.22 -0.61 -8.42
C ALA A 174 -8.41 0.68 -8.22
N SER A 175 -7.26 0.62 -7.53
CA SER A 175 -6.42 1.80 -7.32
C SER A 175 -5.94 2.41 -8.63
N THR A 176 -5.36 1.60 -9.52
CA THR A 176 -4.82 2.09 -10.79
C THR A 176 -5.92 2.47 -11.78
N MET A 177 -7.02 1.71 -11.83
CA MET A 177 -8.18 2.09 -12.66
C MET A 177 -8.75 3.46 -12.27
N ASN A 178 -8.81 3.79 -10.98
CA ASN A 178 -9.24 5.11 -10.52
C ASN A 178 -8.23 6.21 -10.88
N ARG A 179 -6.91 5.94 -10.79
CA ARG A 179 -5.87 6.88 -11.24
C ARG A 179 -5.98 7.16 -12.73
N GLU A 180 -6.15 6.12 -13.52
CA GLU A 180 -6.33 6.19 -14.98
C GLU A 180 -7.56 7.01 -15.35
N GLN A 181 -8.70 6.77 -14.67
CA GLN A 181 -9.92 7.52 -14.87
C GLN A 181 -9.75 8.99 -14.47
N GLY A 182 -9.16 9.27 -13.29
CA GLY A 182 -8.91 10.64 -12.85
C GLY A 182 -8.01 11.43 -13.80
N PHE A 183 -6.98 10.78 -14.36
CA PHE A 183 -6.12 11.36 -15.37
C PHE A 183 -6.90 11.75 -16.65
N LEU A 184 -7.69 10.82 -17.18
CA LEU A 184 -8.48 11.07 -18.40
C LEU A 184 -9.54 12.16 -18.19
N ASP A 185 -10.24 12.12 -17.04
CA ASP A 185 -11.30 13.08 -16.74
C ASP A 185 -10.76 14.50 -16.59
N VAL A 186 -9.64 14.69 -15.88
CA VAL A 186 -9.09 16.03 -15.71
C VAL A 186 -8.59 16.64 -17.02
N LEU A 187 -8.01 15.82 -17.92
CA LEU A 187 -7.61 16.30 -19.23
C LEU A 187 -8.83 16.71 -20.05
N LYS A 188 -9.87 15.88 -20.08
CA LYS A 188 -11.11 16.17 -20.81
C LYS A 188 -11.84 17.40 -20.26
N GLU A 189 -11.88 17.58 -18.94
CA GLU A 189 -12.61 18.66 -18.28
C GLU A 189 -11.89 20.01 -18.35
N LYS A 190 -10.57 20.03 -18.17
CA LYS A 190 -9.80 21.26 -17.99
C LYS A 190 -8.85 21.59 -19.12
N TYR A 191 -8.46 20.60 -19.92
CA TYR A 191 -7.41 20.74 -20.94
C TYR A 191 -7.83 20.12 -22.28
N PRO A 192 -8.94 20.60 -22.91
CA PRO A 192 -9.51 20.00 -24.11
C PRO A 192 -8.60 20.02 -25.33
N ASP A 193 -7.53 20.85 -25.35
CA ASP A 193 -6.53 20.90 -26.42
C ASP A 193 -5.41 19.86 -26.23
N ILE A 194 -5.49 19.02 -25.19
CA ILE A 194 -4.64 17.83 -25.03
C ILE A 194 -5.37 16.62 -25.64
N GLU A 195 -4.82 16.09 -26.71
CA GLU A 195 -5.29 14.87 -27.37
C GLU A 195 -4.70 13.63 -26.70
N VAL A 196 -5.52 12.74 -26.15
CA VAL A 196 -5.09 11.43 -25.67
C VAL A 196 -5.10 10.46 -26.85
N VAL A 197 -3.94 10.20 -27.45
CA VAL A 197 -3.82 9.38 -28.67
C VAL A 197 -3.76 7.88 -28.37
N SER A 198 -3.41 7.49 -27.15
CA SER A 198 -3.49 6.09 -26.69
C SER A 198 -3.69 6.02 -25.18
N ALA A 199 -4.70 5.27 -24.75
CA ALA A 199 -5.01 5.01 -23.34
C ALA A 199 -5.64 3.61 -23.13
N ASN A 200 -5.39 2.66 -24.02
CA ASN A 200 -5.97 1.32 -24.00
C ASN A 200 -4.92 0.20 -23.91
N GLN A 201 -3.65 0.54 -23.78
CA GLN A 201 -2.56 -0.44 -23.65
C GLN A 201 -2.30 -0.73 -22.18
N TYR A 202 -2.26 -2.02 -21.83
CA TYR A 202 -1.95 -2.50 -20.48
C TYR A 202 -0.50 -2.98 -20.40
N GLY A 203 0.22 -2.52 -19.38
CA GLY A 203 1.59 -2.95 -19.09
C GLY A 203 1.66 -4.32 -18.43
N GLY A 204 0.58 -4.73 -17.77
CA GLY A 204 0.62 -5.91 -16.88
C GLY A 204 1.28 -5.59 -15.53
N ALA A 205 1.37 -6.59 -14.68
CA ALA A 205 1.76 -6.40 -13.28
C ALA A 205 3.27 -6.48 -13.02
N THR A 206 4.06 -6.93 -13.98
CA THR A 206 5.52 -7.05 -13.80
C THR A 206 6.28 -5.97 -14.57
N THR A 207 7.47 -5.63 -14.09
CA THR A 207 8.36 -4.69 -14.78
C THR A 207 8.71 -5.17 -16.19
N GLU A 208 8.87 -6.47 -16.39
CA GLU A 208 9.21 -7.07 -17.68
C GLU A 208 8.06 -6.93 -18.69
N SER A 209 6.82 -7.28 -18.28
CA SER A 209 5.65 -7.13 -19.16
C SER A 209 5.39 -5.66 -19.48
N ALA A 210 5.52 -4.78 -18.48
CA ALA A 210 5.36 -3.34 -18.66
C ALA A 210 6.45 -2.73 -19.56
N TYR A 211 7.68 -3.24 -19.48
CA TYR A 211 8.77 -2.82 -20.38
C TYR A 211 8.46 -3.18 -21.83
N GLN A 212 8.07 -4.43 -22.09
CA GLN A 212 7.70 -4.88 -23.42
C GLN A 212 6.49 -4.09 -23.97
N ALA A 213 5.50 -3.84 -23.12
CA ALA A 213 4.34 -3.02 -23.49
C ALA A 213 4.74 -1.55 -23.79
N SER A 214 5.70 -1.01 -23.03
CA SER A 214 6.25 0.34 -23.27
C SER A 214 6.95 0.43 -24.63
N GLU A 215 7.80 -0.53 -24.97
CA GLU A 215 8.46 -0.57 -26.29
C GLU A 215 7.44 -0.66 -27.43
N ASN A 216 6.45 -1.55 -27.30
CA ASN A 216 5.40 -1.72 -28.30
C ASN A 216 4.54 -0.46 -28.48
N LEU A 217 4.26 0.26 -27.37
CA LEU A 217 3.48 1.49 -27.37
C LEU A 217 4.28 2.65 -28.02
N LEU A 218 5.58 2.73 -27.77
CA LEU A 218 6.46 3.78 -28.29
C LEU A 218 6.84 3.57 -29.77
N ALA A 219 6.98 2.33 -30.22
CA ALA A 219 7.49 2.00 -31.55
C ALA A 219 6.75 2.73 -32.72
N PRO A 220 5.40 2.71 -32.78
CA PRO A 220 4.66 3.38 -33.87
C PRO A 220 4.67 4.91 -33.74
N LEU A 221 5.11 5.46 -32.63
CA LEU A 221 5.13 6.90 -32.36
C LEU A 221 6.48 7.55 -32.65
N ARG A 222 7.48 6.76 -33.03
CA ARG A 222 8.81 7.26 -33.38
C ARG A 222 8.80 8.05 -34.70
N THR A 223 9.55 9.13 -34.72
CA THR A 223 9.77 9.94 -35.92
C THR A 223 11.10 9.58 -36.59
N ALA A 224 11.24 9.91 -37.86
CA ALA A 224 12.46 9.59 -38.64
C ALA A 224 13.72 10.30 -38.09
N ASP A 225 13.56 11.42 -37.43
CA ASP A 225 14.62 12.19 -36.75
C ASP A 225 14.96 11.71 -35.34
N GLY A 226 14.38 10.60 -34.92
CA GLY A 226 14.65 9.98 -33.60
C GLY A 226 13.86 10.58 -32.45
N GLY A 227 12.80 11.35 -32.71
CA GLY A 227 11.85 11.87 -31.72
C GLY A 227 10.59 11.03 -31.58
N LEU A 228 9.55 11.63 -31.00
CA LEU A 228 8.20 11.06 -30.85
C LEU A 228 7.15 12.03 -31.44
N THR A 229 6.07 11.48 -31.98
CA THR A 229 4.87 12.23 -32.42
C THR A 229 3.98 12.70 -31.26
N ILE A 230 4.35 12.39 -30.01
CA ILE A 230 3.66 12.77 -28.78
C ILE A 230 4.51 13.72 -27.93
N ASN A 231 3.83 14.44 -27.04
CA ASN A 231 4.45 15.43 -26.17
C ASN A 231 4.53 14.96 -24.70
N GLY A 232 3.66 14.01 -24.31
CA GLY A 232 3.59 13.57 -22.91
C GLY A 232 3.19 12.12 -22.72
N ILE A 233 3.61 11.57 -21.56
CA ILE A 233 3.37 10.19 -21.14
C ILE A 233 2.91 10.19 -19.67
N PHE A 234 1.92 9.36 -19.35
CA PHE A 234 1.51 9.07 -17.97
C PHE A 234 1.54 7.58 -17.70
N CYS A 235 2.05 7.20 -16.50
CA CYS A 235 2.03 5.83 -15.98
C CYS A 235 1.48 5.84 -14.55
N PRO A 236 0.48 5.00 -14.20
CA PRO A 236 -0.31 5.12 -12.98
C PRO A 236 0.25 4.42 -11.73
N ASN A 237 1.41 3.74 -11.79
CA ASN A 237 2.02 3.04 -10.65
C ASN A 237 3.51 2.77 -10.83
N GLU A 238 4.19 2.28 -9.77
CA GLU A 238 5.65 2.05 -9.75
C GLU A 238 6.13 1.19 -10.91
N SER A 239 5.52 0.02 -11.16
CA SER A 239 6.02 -0.93 -12.16
C SER A 239 5.94 -0.41 -13.59
N THR A 240 4.81 0.23 -13.96
CA THR A 240 4.66 0.84 -15.29
C THR A 240 5.53 2.08 -15.44
N ALA A 241 5.66 2.89 -14.38
CA ALA A 241 6.53 4.06 -14.40
C ALA A 241 8.01 3.68 -14.54
N PHE A 242 8.47 2.68 -13.79
CA PHE A 242 9.84 2.16 -13.91
C PHE A 242 10.12 1.61 -15.31
N ALA A 243 9.22 0.79 -15.83
CA ALA A 243 9.39 0.15 -17.14
C ALA A 243 9.40 1.15 -18.29
N MET A 244 8.49 2.13 -18.27
CA MET A 244 8.45 3.21 -19.28
C MET A 244 9.71 4.07 -19.24
N LEU A 245 10.20 4.45 -18.04
CA LEU A 245 11.46 5.18 -17.92
C LEU A 245 12.61 4.41 -18.57
N ARG A 246 12.69 3.09 -18.29
CA ARG A 246 13.72 2.24 -18.88
C ARG A 246 13.61 2.19 -20.39
N ALA A 247 12.40 2.00 -20.96
CA ALA A 247 12.19 1.97 -22.39
C ALA A 247 12.56 3.31 -23.07
N LEU A 248 12.29 4.43 -22.40
CA LEU A 248 12.71 5.76 -22.86
C LEU A 248 14.24 5.95 -22.80
N GLU A 249 14.90 5.44 -21.76
CA GLU A 249 16.36 5.49 -21.62
C GLU A 249 17.06 4.63 -22.69
N ASP A 250 16.62 3.38 -22.85
CA ASP A 250 17.18 2.43 -23.82
C ASP A 250 16.98 2.91 -25.29
N SER A 251 16.07 3.86 -25.49
CA SER A 251 15.74 4.47 -26.79
C SER A 251 16.30 5.88 -26.97
N ASP A 252 17.09 6.41 -26.04
CA ASP A 252 17.56 7.80 -26.00
C ASP A 252 16.43 8.86 -26.07
N LEU A 253 15.24 8.54 -25.54
CA LEU A 253 14.06 9.42 -25.53
C LEU A 253 13.80 10.04 -24.14
N ALA A 254 14.46 9.55 -23.10
CA ALA A 254 14.30 10.05 -21.75
C ALA A 254 14.71 11.53 -21.65
N GLY A 255 13.82 12.37 -21.10
CA GLY A 255 14.01 13.84 -21.04
C GLY A 255 13.63 14.59 -22.33
N LYS A 256 13.33 13.90 -23.43
CA LYS A 256 12.88 14.52 -24.69
C LYS A 256 11.36 14.56 -24.83
N VAL A 257 10.65 13.87 -23.96
CA VAL A 257 9.18 13.85 -23.86
C VAL A 257 8.78 14.14 -22.42
N THR A 258 7.72 14.91 -22.20
CA THR A 258 7.22 15.17 -20.83
C THR A 258 6.71 13.87 -20.24
N TYR A 259 7.25 13.48 -19.08
CA TYR A 259 6.89 12.22 -18.46
C TYR A 259 6.48 12.43 -17.00
N VAL A 260 5.26 11.99 -16.67
CA VAL A 260 4.72 11.97 -15.31
C VAL A 260 4.42 10.52 -14.93
N GLY A 261 5.00 10.09 -13.82
CA GLY A 261 4.81 8.76 -13.25
C GLY A 261 4.05 8.79 -11.92
N PHE A 262 3.97 7.63 -11.29
CA PHE A 262 3.33 7.44 -10.00
C PHE A 262 4.23 6.58 -9.10
N ASP A 263 4.17 6.81 -7.79
CA ASP A 263 5.00 6.18 -6.76
C ASP A 263 6.50 6.56 -6.86
N SER A 264 7.33 5.95 -6.03
CA SER A 264 8.77 6.17 -6.01
C SER A 264 9.56 4.86 -5.94
N SER A 265 10.74 4.90 -6.51
CA SER A 265 11.83 3.93 -6.34
C SER A 265 13.13 4.64 -6.62
N ASP A 266 14.27 4.07 -6.25
CA ASP A 266 15.59 4.71 -6.45
C ASP A 266 15.77 5.21 -7.90
N ARG A 267 15.36 4.39 -8.88
CA ARG A 267 15.47 4.74 -10.29
C ARG A 267 14.52 5.88 -10.70
N LEU A 268 13.30 5.88 -10.18
CA LEU A 268 12.35 6.97 -10.47
C LEU A 268 12.81 8.28 -9.83
N VAL A 269 13.34 8.23 -8.61
CA VAL A 269 13.93 9.41 -7.94
C VAL A 269 15.14 9.95 -8.73
N LEU A 270 16.02 9.07 -9.21
CA LEU A 270 17.13 9.48 -10.08
C LEU A 270 16.63 10.04 -11.40
N GLY A 271 15.57 9.47 -11.97
CA GLY A 271 14.92 9.98 -13.18
C GLY A 271 14.34 11.39 -12.98
N LEU A 272 13.69 11.64 -11.85
CA LEU A 272 13.17 12.96 -11.48
C LEU A 272 14.31 13.97 -11.27
N ARG A 273 15.35 13.60 -10.55
CA ARG A 273 16.53 14.45 -10.26
C ARG A 273 17.31 14.82 -11.53
N SER A 274 17.36 13.92 -12.52
CA SER A 274 18.07 14.14 -13.78
C SER A 274 17.21 14.75 -14.89
N GLY A 275 15.94 15.12 -14.61
CA GLY A 275 15.02 15.70 -15.60
C GLY A 275 14.51 14.71 -16.66
N LYS A 276 14.68 13.41 -16.45
CA LYS A 276 14.11 12.36 -17.31
C LYS A 276 12.63 12.10 -17.00
N ILE A 277 12.23 12.40 -15.76
CA ILE A 277 10.85 12.43 -15.28
C ILE A 277 10.55 13.86 -14.85
N HIS A 278 9.33 14.33 -15.08
CA HIS A 278 8.92 15.72 -14.84
C HIS A 278 7.92 15.86 -13.68
N GLY A 279 7.47 14.73 -13.12
CA GLY A 279 6.62 14.66 -11.94
C GLY A 279 6.38 13.21 -11.54
N LEU A 280 6.33 12.98 -10.22
CA LEU A 280 5.90 11.72 -9.62
C LEU A 280 4.75 11.99 -8.66
N VAL A 281 3.59 11.37 -8.90
CA VAL A 281 2.51 11.40 -7.93
C VAL A 281 2.82 10.40 -6.84
N LEU A 282 2.94 10.87 -5.61
CA LEU A 282 3.34 10.06 -4.47
C LEU A 282 2.16 9.76 -3.56
N GLN A 283 2.18 8.59 -2.97
CA GLN A 283 1.34 8.14 -1.86
C GLN A 283 2.15 8.15 -0.56
N ASP A 284 1.50 7.83 0.56
CA ASP A 284 2.17 7.56 1.83
C ASP A 284 1.97 6.09 2.25
N PRO A 285 2.71 5.14 1.64
CA PRO A 285 2.54 3.71 1.91
C PRO A 285 2.95 3.31 3.34
N ILE A 286 3.92 3.99 3.97
CA ILE A 286 4.26 3.76 5.37
C ILE A 286 3.04 4.08 6.25
N ASN A 287 2.43 5.24 6.06
CA ASN A 287 1.24 5.63 6.82
C ASN A 287 0.04 4.73 6.52
N MET A 288 -0.07 4.24 5.28
CA MET A 288 -1.12 3.29 4.88
C MET A 288 -1.03 1.96 5.65
N GLY A 289 0.14 1.36 5.72
CA GLY A 289 0.39 0.15 6.51
C GLY A 289 0.21 0.38 8.01
N TYR A 290 0.71 1.51 8.52
CA TYR A 290 0.56 1.94 9.91
C TYR A 290 -0.90 2.10 10.32
N LEU A 291 -1.67 2.89 9.58
CA LEU A 291 -3.08 3.12 9.85
C LEU A 291 -3.93 1.87 9.65
N GLY A 292 -3.58 1.01 8.66
CA GLY A 292 -4.26 -0.26 8.45
C GLY A 292 -4.24 -1.13 9.71
N VAL A 293 -3.06 -1.31 10.31
CA VAL A 293 -2.90 -2.09 11.55
C VAL A 293 -3.53 -1.38 12.75
N LYS A 294 -3.30 -0.07 12.92
CA LYS A 294 -3.88 0.70 14.05
C LYS A 294 -5.41 0.67 14.04
N THR A 295 -6.02 0.84 12.87
CA THR A 295 -7.48 0.80 12.68
C THR A 295 -8.04 -0.57 12.99
N LEU A 296 -7.37 -1.65 12.52
CA LEU A 296 -7.79 -3.02 12.81
C LEU A 296 -7.72 -3.34 14.31
N VAL A 297 -6.63 -2.98 14.97
CA VAL A 297 -6.47 -3.20 16.42
C VAL A 297 -7.47 -2.38 17.24
N ALA A 298 -7.73 -1.13 16.87
CA ALA A 298 -8.76 -0.30 17.50
C ALA A 298 -10.15 -0.96 17.40
N HIS A 299 -10.49 -1.52 16.23
CA HIS A 299 -11.73 -2.28 16.06
C HIS A 299 -11.78 -3.54 16.94
N LEU A 300 -10.69 -4.31 16.99
CA LEU A 300 -10.58 -5.52 17.85
C LEU A 300 -10.72 -5.20 19.34
N GLN A 301 -10.39 -3.97 19.75
CA GLN A 301 -10.60 -3.45 21.11
C GLN A 301 -12.01 -2.88 21.34
N GLY A 302 -12.93 -3.03 20.37
CA GLY A 302 -14.31 -2.54 20.46
C GLY A 302 -14.47 -1.04 20.20
N GLN A 303 -13.45 -0.36 19.68
CA GLN A 303 -13.55 1.06 19.32
C GLN A 303 -14.25 1.23 17.98
N LYS A 304 -15.01 2.33 17.85
CA LYS A 304 -15.57 2.74 16.56
C LYS A 304 -14.45 3.26 15.65
N VAL A 305 -14.40 2.76 14.42
CA VAL A 305 -13.43 3.19 13.42
C VAL A 305 -14.13 3.80 12.20
N GLU A 306 -13.42 4.67 11.50
CA GLU A 306 -13.94 5.27 10.27
C GLU A 306 -13.97 4.25 9.12
N LYS A 307 -15.05 4.28 8.33
CA LYS A 307 -15.22 3.38 7.17
C LYS A 307 -14.21 3.68 6.06
N ARG A 308 -13.80 4.94 5.90
CA ARG A 308 -12.81 5.40 4.92
C ARG A 308 -11.78 6.33 5.56
N ILE A 309 -10.50 6.04 5.38
CA ILE A 309 -9.39 6.88 5.81
C ILE A 309 -8.53 7.19 4.59
N ASP A 310 -8.43 8.47 4.24
CA ASP A 310 -7.56 8.94 3.16
C ASP A 310 -6.15 9.21 3.70
N THR A 311 -5.14 8.61 3.07
CA THR A 311 -3.73 8.82 3.40
C THR A 311 -3.09 9.98 2.62
N GLY A 312 -3.86 10.59 1.73
CA GLY A 312 -3.43 11.72 0.91
C GLY A 312 -2.53 11.32 -0.27
N SER A 313 -2.18 12.34 -1.06
CA SER A 313 -1.22 12.24 -2.16
C SER A 313 -0.50 13.57 -2.37
N ALA A 314 0.70 13.54 -2.95
CA ALA A 314 1.49 14.71 -3.30
C ALA A 314 2.09 14.56 -4.69
N VAL A 315 2.54 15.66 -5.31
CA VAL A 315 3.29 15.62 -6.57
C VAL A 315 4.72 16.07 -6.30
N ALA A 316 5.66 15.17 -6.46
CA ALA A 316 7.09 15.49 -6.44
C ALA A 316 7.51 15.99 -7.81
N THR A 317 8.27 17.06 -7.83
CA THR A 317 8.84 17.70 -9.01
C THR A 317 10.34 17.95 -8.78
N PRO A 318 11.15 18.23 -9.81
CA PRO A 318 12.55 18.58 -9.61
C PRO A 318 12.76 19.75 -8.65
N GLU A 319 11.80 20.69 -8.58
CA GLU A 319 11.89 21.91 -7.78
C GLU A 319 11.59 21.65 -6.29
N ASN A 320 10.74 20.65 -5.95
CA ASN A 320 10.29 20.42 -4.57
C ASN A 320 10.77 19.09 -3.96
N MET A 321 11.48 18.25 -4.73
CA MET A 321 11.84 16.89 -4.31
C MET A 321 12.75 16.84 -3.07
N ASP A 322 13.50 17.92 -2.81
CA ASP A 322 14.39 18.03 -1.66
C ASP A 322 13.70 18.65 -0.42
N ASP A 323 12.43 19.05 -0.54
CA ASP A 323 11.63 19.48 0.62
C ASP A 323 11.48 18.31 1.60
N PRO A 324 11.61 18.53 2.93
CA PRO A 324 11.61 17.45 3.92
C PRO A 324 10.41 16.50 3.82
N LYS A 325 9.20 17.05 3.55
CA LYS A 325 7.99 16.25 3.38
C LYS A 325 8.05 15.38 2.14
N MET A 326 8.52 15.94 1.03
CA MET A 326 8.62 15.25 -0.25
C MET A 326 9.70 14.17 -0.22
N LYS A 327 10.85 14.50 0.37
CA LYS A 327 11.98 13.58 0.54
C LYS A 327 11.58 12.33 1.34
N ASN A 328 10.80 12.47 2.40
CA ASN A 328 10.32 11.33 3.19
C ASN A 328 9.38 10.39 2.40
N LEU A 329 8.65 10.91 1.41
CA LEU A 329 7.80 10.10 0.53
C LEU A 329 8.60 9.47 -0.61
N LEU A 330 9.63 10.16 -1.12
CA LEU A 330 10.49 9.68 -2.20
C LEU A 330 11.48 8.62 -1.73
N GLU A 331 12.06 8.82 -0.54
CA GLU A 331 13.15 8.02 0.02
C GLU A 331 12.78 7.56 1.46
N PRO A 332 11.76 6.68 1.61
CA PRO A 332 11.32 6.24 2.93
C PRO A 332 12.39 5.39 3.63
N ASP A 333 12.63 5.65 4.93
CA ASP A 333 13.59 4.90 5.74
C ASP A 333 12.99 3.56 6.22
N PHE A 334 13.19 2.49 5.44
CA PHE A 334 12.77 1.14 5.83
C PHE A 334 13.69 0.51 6.87
N LYS A 335 14.99 0.84 6.86
CA LYS A 335 15.99 0.18 7.70
C LYS A 335 15.65 0.26 9.17
N LYS A 336 15.06 1.36 9.56
CA LYS A 336 14.58 1.57 10.94
C LYS A 336 13.58 0.50 11.40
N TRP A 337 12.77 -0.05 10.49
CA TRP A 337 11.64 -0.92 10.84
C TRP A 337 11.79 -2.37 10.37
N LEU A 338 12.53 -2.62 9.29
CA LEU A 338 12.63 -3.95 8.69
C LEU A 338 13.97 -4.65 8.96
N ASN A 339 14.93 -3.98 9.60
CA ASN A 339 16.28 -4.50 9.83
C ASN A 339 17.00 -4.95 8.51
N GLU A 340 16.72 -4.26 7.40
CA GLU A 340 17.30 -4.51 6.06
C GLU A 340 18.44 -3.53 5.73
#